data_1a505d718d9cfdc3ee9e25154fdd7b5b
#
_entry.id   1a505d718d9cfdc3ee9e25154fdd7b5b
#
_cell.length_a   1.000
_cell.length_b   1.000
_cell.length_c   1.000
_cell.angle_alpha   90.00
_cell.angle_beta   90.00
_cell.angle_gamma   90.00
#
_symmetry.space_group_name_H-M   'P 1'
#
loop_
_entity.id
_entity.type
_entity.pdbx_description
1 polymer ?
#
loop_
_entity_poly.entity_id
_entity_poly.type
_entity_poly.pdbx_seq_one_letter_code
_entity_poly.pdbx_strand_id
1 'polypeptide(L)' 'MATTIDATFYRVRLGSGAAARGERVICQLLGWAGADESLARVRIIHSTVPSYRTGMVGLVQRQRLIPVRPRRADAC' A
#
# COMPACT_ATOMS: atom_id res chain seq x y z
N MET A 1 -7.59 22.03 2.57
CA MET A 1 -7.41 21.82 2.54
C MET A 1 -6.91 21.00 2.42
N ALA A 2 -6.75 20.55 2.39
CA ALA A 2 -6.40 20.03 2.28
C ALA A 2 -5.81 19.18 2.34
N THR A 3 -5.74 18.74 2.43
CA THR A 3 -5.29 18.16 2.54
C THR A 3 -4.89 17.17 2.53
N THR A 4 -4.75 16.79 2.71
CA THR A 4 -4.39 16.00 2.94
C THR A 4 -4.31 14.92 2.50
N ILE A 5 -4.52 14.28 2.23
CA ILE A 5 -4.61 13.36 1.73
C ILE A 5 -3.77 12.56 1.56
N ASP A 6 -3.39 12.33 1.59
CA ASP A 6 -2.47 11.83 1.57
C ASP A 6 -2.40 10.58 1.82
N ALA A 7 -2.14 9.92 2.07
CA ALA A 7 -1.95 8.68 2.37
C ALA A 7 -2.98 7.76 1.93
N THR A 8 -3.46 7.90 0.78
CA THR A 8 -4.39 6.97 0.20
C THR A 8 -3.66 5.77 -0.37
N PHE A 9 -2.43 5.95 -0.82
CA PHE A 9 -1.67 4.88 -1.43
C PHE A 9 -0.54 4.42 -0.53
N TYR A 10 -0.32 3.11 -0.51
CA TYR A 10 0.68 2.51 0.33
C TYR A 10 1.43 1.45 -0.45
N ARG A 11 2.66 1.20 -0.05
CA ARG A 11 3.43 0.10 -0.55
C ARG A 11 3.39 -0.98 0.52
N VAL A 12 3.22 -2.23 0.11
CA VAL A 12 3.20 -3.33 1.05
C VAL A 12 4.63 -3.82 1.27
N ARG A 13 5.02 -3.94 2.54
CA ARG A 13 6.35 -4.43 2.87
C ARG A 13 6.39 -5.91 2.51
N LEU A 14 7.37 -6.28 1.71
CA LEU A 14 7.56 -7.66 1.29
C LEU A 14 8.74 -8.26 2.01
N GLY A 15 8.84 -9.58 1.95
CA GLY A 15 9.97 -10.26 2.57
C GLY A 15 11.27 -9.85 1.91
N SER A 16 12.40 -10.09 2.60
CA SER A 16 13.68 -9.60 2.12
C SER A 16 14.06 -10.18 0.76
N GLY A 17 13.67 -11.42 0.48
CA GLY A 17 13.97 -11.99 -0.83
C GLY A 17 13.26 -11.26 -1.96
N ALA A 18 11.99 -10.94 -1.76
CA ALA A 18 11.24 -10.22 -2.77
C ALA A 18 11.78 -8.80 -2.93
N ALA A 19 12.11 -8.15 -1.83
CA ALA A 19 12.65 -6.80 -1.88
C ALA A 19 13.98 -6.80 -2.64
N ALA A 20 14.80 -7.82 -2.43
CA ALA A 20 16.09 -7.90 -3.10
C ALA A 20 15.91 -8.06 -4.61
N ARG A 21 14.80 -8.65 -5.04
CA ARG A 21 14.55 -8.81 -6.47
C ARG A 21 13.86 -7.58 -7.08
N GLY A 22 13.65 -6.55 -6.30
CA GLY A 22 12.99 -5.35 -6.80
C GLY A 22 11.49 -5.46 -6.95
N GLU A 23 10.88 -6.47 -6.33
CA GLU A 23 9.44 -6.63 -6.41
C GLU A 23 8.75 -5.60 -5.57
N ARG A 24 7.55 -5.22 -5.96
CA ARG A 24 6.78 -4.24 -5.20
C ARG A 24 5.30 -4.45 -5.40
N VAL A 25 4.54 -4.02 -4.40
CA VAL A 25 3.09 -4.03 -4.45
C VAL A 25 2.62 -2.67 -3.95
N ILE A 26 1.84 -1.98 -4.77
CA ILE A 26 1.26 -0.70 -4.42
C ILE A 26 -0.24 -0.90 -4.29
N CYS A 27 -0.82 -0.37 -3.24
CA CYS A 27 -2.24 -0.54 -3.01
C CYS A 27 -2.88 0.77 -2.57
N GLN A 28 -4.19 0.81 -2.70
CA GLN A 28 -4.99 1.94 -2.26
C GLN A 28 -5.73 1.52 -1.00
N LEU A 29 -5.66 2.32 0.03
CA LEU A 29 -6.35 2.04 1.28
C LEU A 29 -7.84 2.30 1.10
N LEU A 30 -8.65 1.32 1.41
CA LEU A 30 -10.10 1.45 1.34
C LEU A 30 -10.71 1.66 2.72
N GLY A 31 -10.06 1.17 3.77
CA GLY A 31 -10.54 1.35 5.12
C GLY A 31 -9.77 0.46 6.08
N TRP A 32 -10.05 0.62 7.35
CA TRP A 32 -9.42 -0.18 8.38
C TRP A 32 -10.36 -1.28 8.80
N ALA A 33 -9.82 -2.38 9.25
CA ALA A 33 -10.60 -3.54 9.65
C ALA A 33 -10.03 -4.13 10.94
N GLY A 34 -10.83 -4.98 11.57
CA GLY A 34 -10.41 -5.57 12.83
C GLY A 34 -10.83 -4.68 13.98
N ALA A 35 -10.96 -5.28 15.16
CA ALA A 35 -11.44 -4.54 16.31
C ALA A 35 -10.51 -3.40 16.71
N ASP A 36 -9.23 -3.55 16.45
CA ASP A 36 -8.24 -2.56 16.81
C ASP A 36 -7.63 -1.89 15.57
N GLU A 37 -8.26 -2.05 14.44
CA GLU A 37 -7.78 -1.49 13.18
C GLU A 37 -6.38 -1.98 12.84
N SER A 38 -6.09 -3.22 13.19
CA SER A 38 -4.78 -3.79 12.89
C SER A 38 -4.69 -4.30 11.45
N LEU A 39 -5.81 -4.33 10.74
CA LEU A 39 -5.86 -4.76 9.35
C LEU A 39 -6.33 -3.60 8.48
N ALA A 40 -5.85 -3.59 7.26
CA ALA A 40 -6.26 -2.60 6.29
C ALA A 40 -6.90 -3.31 5.11
N ARG A 41 -8.04 -2.81 4.67
CA ARG A 41 -8.67 -3.32 3.46
C ARG A 41 -8.10 -2.48 2.33
N VAL A 42 -7.52 -3.12 1.34
CA VAL A 42 -6.82 -2.42 0.29
C VAL A 42 -7.17 -3.01 -1.07
N ARG A 43 -7.04 -2.18 -2.10
CA ARG A 43 -7.16 -2.63 -3.48
C ARG A 43 -5.78 -2.55 -4.09
N ILE A 44 -5.33 -3.61 -4.74
CA ILE A 44 -4.01 -3.64 -5.36
C ILE A 44 -4.06 -2.82 -6.64
N ILE A 45 -3.21 -1.80 -6.71
CA ILE A 45 -3.14 -0.92 -7.86
C ILE A 45 -2.06 -1.38 -8.82
N HIS A 46 -0.94 -1.82 -8.29
CA HIS A 46 0.18 -2.26 -9.10
C HIS A 46 0.92 -3.34 -8.34
N SER A 47 1.30 -4.40 -8.99
CA SER A 47 2.01 -5.49 -8.34
C SER A 47 2.88 -6.22 -9.33
N THR A 48 4.10 -6.52 -8.91
CA THR A 48 4.98 -7.40 -9.65
C THR A 48 4.96 -8.80 -9.06
N VAL A 49 4.16 -9.00 -7.99
CA VAL A 49 4.12 -10.27 -7.26
C VAL A 49 2.88 -11.04 -7.68
N PRO A 50 3.01 -12.27 -8.16
CA PRO A 50 1.84 -13.01 -8.67
C PRO A 50 0.74 -13.23 -7.66
N SER A 51 1.07 -13.33 -6.38
CA SER A 51 0.03 -13.55 -5.37
C SER A 51 -0.79 -12.31 -5.08
N TYR A 52 -0.36 -11.14 -5.55
CA TYR A 52 -1.14 -9.92 -5.39
C TYR A 52 -1.51 -9.44 -6.77
N ARG A 53 -2.74 -9.67 -7.19
CA ARG A 53 -3.15 -9.28 -8.51
C ARG A 53 -3.69 -7.87 -8.54
N THR A 54 -3.37 -7.14 -9.58
CA THR A 54 -3.90 -5.80 -9.77
C THR A 54 -5.42 -5.84 -9.79
N GLY A 55 -6.05 -4.97 -9.03
CA GLY A 55 -7.50 -4.94 -8.91
C GLY A 55 -8.06 -5.78 -7.79
N MET A 56 -7.23 -6.65 -7.20
CA MET A 56 -7.69 -7.50 -6.13
C MET A 56 -7.92 -6.68 -4.86
N VAL A 57 -8.94 -7.03 -4.11
CA VAL A 57 -9.20 -6.39 -2.82
C VAL A 57 -8.94 -7.44 -1.75
N GLY A 58 -8.22 -7.06 -0.73
CA GLY A 58 -7.91 -7.98 0.36
C GLY A 58 -7.52 -7.23 1.62
N LEU A 59 -7.11 -7.99 2.61
CA LEU A 59 -6.69 -7.42 3.90
C LEU A 59 -5.19 -7.58 4.06
N VAL A 60 -4.56 -6.54 4.58
CA VAL A 60 -3.13 -6.52 4.83
C VAL A 60 -2.92 -6.00 6.23
N GLN A 61 -1.96 -6.55 6.93
CA GLN A 61 -1.65 -6.06 8.26
C GLN A 61 -1.19 -4.60 8.18
N ARG A 62 -1.73 -3.79 9.06
CA ARG A 62 -1.44 -2.36 9.07
C ARG A 62 0.05 -2.09 9.12
N GLN A 63 0.78 -2.86 9.91
CA GLN A 63 2.21 -2.63 10.09
C GLN A 63 3.02 -2.91 8.83
N ARG A 64 2.42 -3.57 7.84
CA ARG A 64 3.13 -3.84 6.59
C ARG A 64 2.91 -2.75 5.55
N LEU A 65 2.14 -1.73 5.86
CA LEU A 65 1.88 -0.65 4.93
C LEU A 65 2.88 0.47 5.11
N ILE A 66 3.46 0.93 4.02
CA ILE A 66 4.40 2.03 4.02
C ILE A 66 3.80 3.13 3.16
N PRO A 67 3.56 4.32 3.72
CA PRO A 67 2.96 5.39 2.93
C PRO A 67 3.80 5.74 1.72
N VAL A 68 3.12 5.93 0.59
CA VAL A 68 3.79 6.35 -0.63
C VAL A 68 3.62 7.85 -0.73
N ARG A 69 4.71 8.60 -0.57
CA ARG A 69 4.62 10.01 -0.66
C ARG A 69 4.65 10.44 -2.06
N PRO A 70 3.85 11.36 -2.45
CA PRO A 70 3.89 11.88 -3.80
C PRO A 70 5.23 12.59 -3.95
N ARG A 71 5.79 12.54 -5.16
CA ARG A 71 6.95 13.15 -5.40
C ARG A 71 6.71 14.55 -5.37
N ARG A 72 7.12 15.34 -4.75
CA ARG A 72 6.83 16.61 -4.67
C ARG A 72 7.17 17.29 -5.73
N ALA A 73 7.12 16.88 -6.62
CA ALA A 73 7.40 17.51 -7.66
C ALA A 73 7.10 18.76 -7.65
N ASP A 74 6.45 18.87 -7.20
CA ASP A 74 6.06 19.96 -7.16
C ASP A 74 6.74 20.73 -6.51
N ALA A 75 7.21 20.36 -6.04
CA ALA A 75 7.77 21.06 -5.38
C ALA A 75 8.39 21.84 -6.04
N CYS A 76 8.36 21.95 -6.48
CA CYS A 76 8.81 22.66 -6.95
C CYS A 76 8.87 22.99 -6.85
#